data_2ba967039b2706823356583ca133fd4d
#
_entry.id   2ba967039b2706823356583ca133fd4d
#
_cell.length_a   1.000
_cell.length_b   1.000
_cell.length_c   1.000
_cell.angle_alpha   90.00
_cell.angle_beta   90.00
_cell.angle_gamma   90.00
#
_symmetry.space_group_name_H-M   'P 1'
#
loop_
_entity.id
_entity.type
_entity.pdbx_description
1 polymer ?
#
loop_
_entity_poly.entity_id
_entity_poly.type
_entity_poly.pdbx_seq_one_letter_code
_entity_poly.pdbx_strand_id
1 'polypeptide(L)' 'MRYFLEAFDNETEFLLFKIEVSESYAGDLAKIMGWTEVQHGVEGYDLSEQQLLAIEGIVGRTLRDPGYTFQLTCNG' A
#
# COMPACT_ATOMS: atom_id res chain seq x y z
N MET A 1 -0.15 6.44 -13.26
CA MET A 1 -0.65 5.40 -12.35
C MET A 1 -0.89 5.98 -10.97
N ARG A 2 -1.95 5.56 -10.32
CA ARG A 2 -2.29 5.99 -8.96
C ARG A 2 -2.06 4.84 -7.99
N TYR A 3 -1.56 5.18 -6.82
CA TYR A 3 -1.26 4.19 -5.77
C TYR A 3 -2.07 4.51 -4.52
N PHE A 4 -2.65 3.47 -3.92
CA PHE A 4 -3.43 3.62 -2.69
C PHE A 4 -2.98 2.60 -1.65
N LEU A 5 -2.81 3.06 -0.42
CA LEU A 5 -2.66 2.19 0.73
C LEU A 5 -4.05 1.95 1.30
N GLU A 6 -4.49 0.71 1.30
CA GLU A 6 -5.84 0.34 1.76
C GLU A 6 -5.76 -0.50 3.02
N ALA A 7 -6.60 -0.15 4.00
CA ALA A 7 -6.70 -0.87 5.26
C ALA A 7 -8.03 -1.61 5.34
N PHE A 8 -7.97 -2.89 5.70
CA PHE A 8 -9.13 -3.77 5.83
C PHE A 8 -9.23 -4.28 7.26
N ASP A 9 -10.45 -4.41 7.75
CA ASP A 9 -10.71 -5.03 9.05
C ASP A 9 -10.41 -6.53 8.96
N ASN A 10 -9.62 -7.06 9.92
CA ASN A 10 -9.24 -8.47 9.91
C ASN A 10 -10.41 -9.43 10.12
N GLU A 11 -11.46 -9.00 10.80
CA GLU A 11 -12.60 -9.85 11.10
C GLU A 11 -13.65 -9.81 10.01
N THR A 12 -14.03 -8.59 9.56
CA THR A 12 -15.10 -8.40 8.58
C THR A 12 -14.60 -8.39 7.15
N GLU A 13 -13.28 -8.12 6.96
CA GLU A 13 -12.63 -7.94 5.66
C GLU A 13 -13.15 -6.72 4.89
N PHE A 14 -13.91 -5.84 5.54
CA PHE A 14 -14.38 -4.60 4.92
C PHE A 14 -13.26 -3.57 4.84
N LEU A 15 -13.26 -2.80 3.78
CA LEU A 15 -12.36 -1.66 3.62
C LEU A 15 -12.71 -0.60 4.68
N LEU A 16 -11.73 -0.22 5.49
CA LEU A 16 -11.90 0.80 6.53
C LEU A 16 -11.53 2.18 6.02
N PHE A 17 -10.41 2.29 5.31
CA PHE A 17 -9.97 3.55 4.72
C PHE A 17 -8.93 3.27 3.64
N LYS A 18 -8.70 4.27 2.78
CA LYS A 18 -7.61 4.24 1.83
C LYS A 18 -6.95 5.61 1.76
N ILE A 19 -5.64 5.61 1.53
CA ILE A 19 -4.83 6.80 1.44
C ILE A 19 -4.09 6.77 0.12
N GLU A 20 -4.19 7.84 -0.66
CA GLU A 20 -3.45 7.93 -1.90
C GLU A 20 -1.98 8.22 -1.62
N VAL A 21 -1.08 7.46 -2.25
CA VAL A 21 0.35 7.70 -2.20
C VAL A 21 0.75 8.41 -3.48
N SER A 22 1.42 9.55 -3.35
CA SER A 22 1.80 10.36 -4.52
C SER A 22 2.59 9.54 -5.53
N GLU A 23 2.31 9.76 -6.81
CA GLU A 23 3.04 9.11 -7.90
C GLU A 23 4.54 9.46 -7.88
N SER A 24 4.92 10.56 -7.25
CA SER A 24 6.32 10.93 -7.09
C SER A 24 7.11 9.88 -6.30
N TYR A 25 6.42 9.02 -5.54
CA TYR A 25 7.05 7.93 -4.79
C TYR A 25 7.04 6.59 -5.54
N ALA A 26 6.70 6.58 -6.82
CA ALA A 26 6.62 5.34 -7.60
C ALA A 26 7.92 4.53 -7.54
N GLY A 27 9.08 5.21 -7.62
CA GLY A 27 10.38 4.54 -7.53
C GLY A 27 10.63 3.91 -6.17
N ASP A 28 10.22 4.60 -5.10
CA ASP A 28 10.36 4.09 -3.74
C ASP A 28 9.44 2.88 -3.52
N LEU A 29 8.20 2.97 -4.02
CA LEU A 29 7.25 1.86 -3.93
C LEU A 29 7.76 0.63 -4.68
N ALA A 30 8.34 0.83 -5.87
CA ALA A 30 8.91 -0.27 -6.65
C ALA A 30 10.01 -1.01 -5.87
N LYS A 31 10.85 -0.27 -5.16
CA LYS A 31 11.90 -0.86 -4.32
C LYS A 31 11.32 -1.63 -3.14
N ILE A 32 10.34 -1.03 -2.45
CA ILE A 32 9.68 -1.67 -1.29
C ILE A 32 9.00 -2.96 -1.72
N MET A 33 8.32 -2.95 -2.84
CA MET A 33 7.56 -4.10 -3.34
C MET A 33 8.42 -5.11 -4.11
N GLY A 34 9.66 -4.73 -4.45
CA GLY A 34 10.54 -5.60 -5.23
C GLY A 34 10.12 -5.72 -6.69
N TRP A 35 9.43 -4.74 -7.23
CA TRP A 35 9.01 -4.76 -8.64
C TRP A 35 10.19 -4.55 -9.57
N THR A 36 10.26 -5.36 -10.62
CA THR A 36 11.31 -5.26 -11.64
C THR A 36 10.77 -4.70 -12.95
N GLU A 37 9.46 -4.58 -13.08
CA GLU A 37 8.79 -4.09 -14.27
C GLU A 37 7.78 -3.00 -13.90
N VAL A 38 7.43 -2.19 -14.90
CA VAL A 38 6.40 -1.16 -14.76
C VAL A 38 5.05 -1.84 -14.51
N GLN A 39 4.33 -1.37 -13.49
CA GLN A 39 3.01 -1.89 -13.19
C GLN A 39 1.97 -1.33 -14.15
N HIS A 40 1.01 -2.16 -14.53
CA HIS A 40 -0.07 -1.82 -15.46
C HIS A 40 -1.42 -2.24 -14.88
N GLY A 41 -2.47 -1.48 -15.21
CA GLY A 41 -3.83 -1.87 -14.88
C GLY A 41 -4.16 -1.71 -13.41
N VAL A 42 -5.07 -2.56 -12.92
CA VAL A 42 -5.58 -2.51 -11.55
C VAL A 42 -5.12 -3.77 -10.82
N GLU A 43 -4.28 -3.60 -9.82
CA GLU A 43 -3.76 -4.72 -9.04
C GLU A 43 -3.69 -4.37 -7.56
N GLY A 44 -3.88 -5.38 -6.70
CA GLY A 44 -3.76 -5.24 -5.25
C GLY A 44 -2.70 -6.20 -4.74
N TYR A 45 -1.87 -5.73 -3.82
CA TYR A 45 -0.77 -6.50 -3.24
C TYR A 45 -0.86 -6.49 -1.73
N ASP A 46 -0.88 -7.67 -1.12
CA ASP A 46 -0.80 -7.78 0.33
C ASP A 46 0.57 -7.28 0.81
N LEU A 47 0.58 -6.53 1.89
CA LEU A 47 1.80 -5.96 2.44
C LEU A 47 2.27 -6.78 3.65
N SER A 48 3.58 -7.06 3.68
CA SER A 48 4.23 -7.55 4.89
C SER A 48 4.36 -6.40 5.88
N GLU A 49 4.66 -6.73 7.14
CA GLU A 49 4.89 -5.71 8.16
C GLU A 49 6.04 -4.77 7.79
N GLN A 50 7.12 -5.32 7.24
CA GLN A 50 8.27 -4.51 6.82
C GLN A 50 7.93 -3.57 5.67
N GLN A 51 7.13 -4.05 4.70
CA GLN A 51 6.69 -3.22 3.60
C GLN A 51 5.79 -2.09 4.09
N LEU A 52 4.87 -2.40 4.99
CA LEU A 52 3.99 -1.39 5.58
C LEU A 52 4.78 -0.32 6.33
N LEU A 53 5.78 -0.73 7.13
CA LEU A 53 6.66 0.20 7.85
C LEU A 53 7.34 1.17 6.89
N ALA A 54 7.86 0.66 5.79
CA ALA A 54 8.53 1.49 4.80
C ALA A 54 7.57 2.47 4.15
N ILE A 55 6.34 2.04 3.84
CA ILE A 55 5.32 2.90 3.25
C ILE A 55 4.84 3.96 4.26
N GLU A 56 4.71 3.61 5.52
CA GLU A 56 4.39 4.58 6.58
C GLU A 56 5.42 5.72 6.60
N GLY A 57 6.69 5.39 6.41
CA GLY A 57 7.75 6.39 6.33
C GLY A 57 7.57 7.36 5.16
N ILE A 58 7.06 6.86 4.03
CA ILE A 58 6.79 7.67 2.84
C ILE A 58 5.60 8.60 3.08
N VAL A 59 4.51 8.08 3.62
CA VAL A 59 3.29 8.88 3.83
C VAL A 59 3.36 9.77 5.07
N GLY A 60 4.36 9.54 5.94
CA GLY A 60 4.58 10.34 7.14
C GLY A 60 3.55 10.11 8.24
N ARG A 61 2.95 8.92 8.29
CA ARG A 61 1.92 8.58 9.27
C ARG A 61 2.12 7.17 9.77
N THR A 62 1.82 6.95 11.05
CA THR A 62 1.79 5.61 11.63
C THR A 62 0.36 5.08 11.50
N LEU A 63 0.19 3.98 10.77
CA LEU A 63 -1.13 3.44 10.43
C LEU A 63 -1.35 2.04 10.96
N ARG A 64 -0.28 1.36 11.37
CA ARG A 64 -0.34 -0.04 11.80
C ARG A 64 -1.29 -0.24 12.97
N ASP A 65 -2.08 -1.32 12.85
CA ASP A 65 -2.98 -1.75 13.90
C ASP A 65 -3.11 -3.28 13.77
N PRO A 66 -3.02 -4.04 14.87
CA PRO A 66 -3.11 -5.51 14.81
C PRO A 66 -4.47 -6.02 14.31
N GLY A 67 -5.50 -5.18 14.36
CA GLY A 67 -6.81 -5.51 13.82
C GLY A 67 -6.97 -5.26 12.34
N TYR A 68 -5.94 -4.76 11.64
CA TYR A 68 -6.02 -4.36 10.23
C TYR A 68 -5.08 -5.19 9.35
N THR A 69 -5.53 -5.44 8.13
CA THR A 69 -4.69 -5.96 7.04
C THR A 69 -4.53 -4.85 6.01
N PHE A 70 -3.32 -4.71 5.48
CA PHE A 70 -3.02 -3.63 4.53
C PHE A 70 -2.68 -4.18 3.16
N GLN A 71 -3.12 -3.47 2.13
CA GLN A 71 -2.78 -3.75 0.73
C GLN A 71 -2.34 -2.47 0.05
N LEU A 72 -1.45 -2.60 -0.92
CA LEU A 72 -1.10 -1.52 -1.83
C LEU A 72 -1.83 -1.79 -3.15
N THR A 73 -2.61 -0.82 -3.61
CA THR A 73 -3.38 -0.94 -4.84
C THR A 73 -2.84 0.01 -5.89
N CYS A 74 -2.71 -0.47 -7.12
CA CYS A 74 -2.28 0.31 -8.27
C CYS A 74 -3.44 0.45 -9.24
N ASN A 75 -3.65 1.68 -9.74
CA ASN A 75 -4.69 2.00 -10.71
C ASN A 75 -4.05 2.76 -11.87
N GLY A 76 -4.11 2.14 -13.03
CA GLY A 76 -3.53 2.73 -14.23
C GLY A 76 -4.40 3.74 -14.95
#